data_0ae20d29b7b585157171de3b9924baf7
#
_entry.id   0ae20d29b7b585157171de3b9924baf7
#
_cell.length_a   1.000
_cell.length_b   1.000
_cell.length_c   1.000
_cell.angle_alpha   90.00
_cell.angle_beta   90.00
_cell.angle_gamma   90.00
#
_symmetry.space_group_name_H-M   'P 1'
#
loop_
_entity.id
_entity.type
_entity.pdbx_description
1 polymer ?
#
loop_
_entity_poly.entity_id
_entity_poly.type
_entity_poly.pdbx_seq_one_letter_code
_entity_poly.pdbx_strand_id
1 'polypeptide(L)'
;TYGDLAESDTVSGIHIDAQWHQHKFNMWMNNTPGTLKSPADCTHNALHYWMCSCDLIEYNDDHLYEEPGTALGHLWSWTSNGNGTHTRTCQRENCNTTETDTCSGGTATCTAKAKCSTCNAGYGEKLPHDFTAETAEEQYLKSSSNCTEKAVYYKSCTVCGLSSKGTASEATFESGSVLG
;
A
#
# COMPACT_ATOMS: atom_id res chain seq x y z
N THR A 1 -43.38 -30.90 -10.24
CA THR A 1 -44.63 -31.24 -10.96
C THR A 1 -45.78 -30.56 -10.26
N TYR A 2 -46.17 -29.40 -10.76
CA TYR A 2 -47.41 -28.75 -10.39
C TYR A 2 -48.51 -29.52 -11.09
N GLY A 3 -49.47 -30.04 -10.31
CA GLY A 3 -50.56 -30.83 -10.84
C GLY A 3 -51.42 -30.01 -11.79
N ASP A 4 -51.91 -30.70 -12.79
CA ASP A 4 -52.89 -30.18 -13.73
C ASP A 4 -54.11 -29.65 -12.98
N LEU A 5 -54.24 -28.31 -12.94
CA LEU A 5 -55.52 -27.71 -12.60
C LEU A 5 -56.41 -27.78 -13.82
N ALA A 6 -57.58 -28.37 -13.69
CA ALA A 6 -58.57 -28.43 -14.76
C ALA A 6 -58.97 -27.04 -15.23
N GLU A 7 -59.22 -26.88 -16.54
CA GLU A 7 -59.43 -25.61 -17.24
C GLU A 7 -60.57 -24.72 -16.71
N SER A 8 -61.38 -25.15 -15.76
CA SER A 8 -62.31 -24.28 -15.04
C SER A 8 -62.87 -24.97 -13.78
N ASP A 9 -62.47 -24.50 -12.61
CA ASP A 9 -63.19 -24.75 -11.37
C ASP A 9 -64.06 -23.53 -11.02
N THR A 10 -65.36 -23.65 -11.20
CA THR A 10 -66.31 -22.65 -10.72
C THR A 10 -66.73 -22.96 -9.29
N VAL A 11 -66.26 -22.22 -8.32
CA VAL A 11 -66.72 -22.27 -6.93
C VAL A 11 -67.53 -20.98 -6.70
N SER A 12 -68.83 -21.14 -6.52
CA SER A 12 -69.74 -20.08 -6.05
C SER A 12 -69.73 -18.78 -6.88
N GLY A 13 -69.73 -18.86 -8.23
CA GLY A 13 -69.84 -17.69 -9.08
C GLY A 13 -68.59 -16.85 -9.22
N ILE A 14 -67.44 -17.33 -8.74
CA ILE A 14 -66.16 -16.70 -8.97
C ILE A 14 -65.49 -17.38 -10.18
N HIS A 15 -65.30 -16.61 -11.26
CA HIS A 15 -64.55 -17.06 -12.42
C HIS A 15 -63.08 -16.71 -12.20
N ILE A 16 -62.22 -17.71 -12.11
CA ILE A 16 -60.78 -17.55 -11.99
C ILE A 16 -60.16 -17.83 -13.36
N ASP A 17 -59.78 -16.78 -14.06
CA ASP A 17 -58.96 -16.90 -15.28
C ASP A 17 -57.51 -17.11 -14.88
N ALA A 18 -57.00 -18.34 -14.99
CA ALA A 18 -55.59 -18.62 -14.81
C ALA A 18 -54.82 -18.12 -16.04
N GLN A 19 -54.16 -16.99 -15.92
CA GLN A 19 -53.25 -16.51 -16.96
C GLN A 19 -51.86 -17.17 -16.78
N TRP A 20 -51.54 -18.10 -17.66
CA TRP A 20 -50.23 -18.73 -17.70
C TRP A 20 -49.26 -17.84 -18.46
N HIS A 21 -48.08 -17.56 -17.87
CA HIS A 21 -46.99 -16.91 -18.57
C HIS A 21 -45.72 -17.72 -18.38
N GLN A 22 -44.86 -17.72 -19.39
CA GLN A 22 -43.56 -18.33 -19.31
C GLN A 22 -42.61 -17.38 -18.56
N HIS A 23 -42.02 -17.84 -17.44
CA HIS A 23 -41.05 -17.06 -16.73
C HIS A 23 -39.78 -16.91 -17.57
N LYS A 24 -39.32 -15.65 -17.74
CA LYS A 24 -38.04 -15.32 -18.33
C LYS A 24 -37.19 -14.67 -17.25
N PHE A 25 -36.18 -15.40 -16.77
CA PHE A 25 -35.24 -14.94 -15.75
C PHE A 25 -34.09 -14.19 -16.42
N ASN A 26 -34.30 -12.95 -16.73
CA ASN A 26 -33.34 -12.08 -17.44
C ASN A 26 -33.38 -10.64 -16.93
N MET A 27 -33.97 -10.42 -15.77
CA MET A 27 -34.01 -9.11 -15.11
C MET A 27 -33.20 -9.16 -13.83
N TRP A 28 -32.54 -8.07 -13.56
CA TRP A 28 -31.94 -7.78 -12.28
C TRP A 28 -32.29 -6.34 -11.92
N MET A 29 -32.69 -6.08 -10.70
CA MET A 29 -32.96 -4.74 -10.19
C MET A 29 -32.18 -4.50 -8.92
N ASN A 30 -31.50 -3.36 -8.87
CA ASN A 30 -30.73 -2.94 -7.72
C ASN A 30 -31.62 -2.88 -6.46
N ASN A 31 -31.12 -3.37 -5.34
CA ASN A 31 -31.83 -3.40 -4.04
C ASN A 31 -33.10 -4.26 -3.97
N THR A 32 -33.31 -5.22 -4.84
CA THR A 32 -34.43 -6.17 -4.69
C THR A 32 -34.10 -7.17 -3.59
N PRO A 33 -34.88 -7.25 -2.50
CA PRO A 33 -34.65 -8.22 -1.43
C PRO A 33 -34.61 -9.65 -1.95
N GLY A 34 -33.65 -10.44 -1.48
CA GLY A 34 -33.53 -11.86 -1.82
C GLY A 34 -32.79 -12.19 -3.10
N THR A 35 -32.44 -11.20 -3.95
CA THR A 35 -31.66 -11.46 -5.17
C THR A 35 -30.16 -11.57 -4.90
N LEU A 36 -29.63 -11.00 -3.83
CA LEU A 36 -28.22 -11.08 -3.52
C LEU A 36 -27.81 -12.51 -3.14
N LYS A 37 -26.94 -13.13 -3.95
CA LYS A 37 -26.33 -14.44 -3.67
C LYS A 37 -25.10 -14.27 -2.81
N SER A 38 -24.18 -13.39 -3.20
CA SER A 38 -22.99 -13.04 -2.43
C SER A 38 -22.64 -11.57 -2.59
N PRO A 39 -22.27 -10.89 -1.49
CA PRO A 39 -21.75 -9.53 -1.58
C PRO A 39 -20.41 -9.49 -2.30
N ALA A 40 -20.07 -8.33 -2.85
CA ALA A 40 -18.74 -8.08 -3.40
C ALA A 40 -17.68 -8.20 -2.31
N ASP A 41 -16.52 -8.71 -2.70
CA ASP A 41 -15.32 -8.71 -1.87
C ASP A 41 -14.19 -7.86 -2.50
N CYS A 42 -12.94 -8.05 -2.07
CA CYS A 42 -11.80 -7.28 -2.59
C CYS A 42 -11.53 -7.53 -4.07
N THR A 43 -11.88 -8.70 -4.58
CA THR A 43 -11.47 -9.19 -5.91
C THR A 43 -12.65 -9.60 -6.78
N HIS A 44 -13.78 -9.90 -6.17
CA HIS A 44 -14.97 -10.36 -6.86
C HIS A 44 -16.10 -9.35 -6.77
N ASN A 45 -16.84 -9.24 -7.85
CA ASN A 45 -18.07 -8.47 -7.89
C ASN A 45 -19.19 -9.16 -7.08
N ALA A 46 -20.23 -8.41 -6.75
CA ALA A 46 -21.44 -8.99 -6.18
C ALA A 46 -22.13 -9.92 -7.17
N LEU A 47 -22.66 -11.03 -6.68
CA LEU A 47 -23.42 -11.99 -7.45
C LEU A 47 -24.90 -11.96 -7.05
N HIS A 48 -25.76 -11.98 -8.03
CA HIS A 48 -27.20 -11.90 -7.85
C HIS A 48 -27.90 -13.02 -8.61
N TYR A 49 -29.02 -13.47 -8.07
CA TYR A 49 -29.97 -14.32 -8.77
C TYR A 49 -30.78 -13.48 -9.76
N TRP A 50 -31.08 -14.07 -10.91
CA TRP A 50 -31.98 -13.46 -11.87
C TRP A 50 -33.43 -13.50 -11.39
N MET A 51 -34.24 -12.57 -11.87
CA MET A 51 -35.66 -12.53 -11.63
C MET A 51 -36.46 -12.39 -12.94
N CYS A 52 -37.71 -12.78 -12.88
CA CYS A 52 -38.66 -12.51 -13.96
C CYS A 52 -39.42 -11.20 -13.69
N SER A 53 -40.11 -10.69 -14.71
CA SER A 53 -40.96 -9.50 -14.60
C SER A 53 -42.18 -9.65 -13.66
N CYS A 54 -42.35 -10.84 -13.10
CA CYS A 54 -43.38 -11.16 -12.12
C CYS A 54 -42.84 -11.26 -10.69
N ASP A 55 -41.63 -10.74 -10.45
CA ASP A 55 -40.93 -10.73 -9.17
C ASP A 55 -40.49 -12.12 -8.64
N LEU A 56 -40.65 -13.20 -9.45
CA LEU A 56 -40.11 -14.50 -9.09
C LEU A 56 -38.58 -14.53 -9.28
N ILE A 57 -37.88 -15.03 -8.26
CA ILE A 57 -36.41 -15.15 -8.30
C ILE A 57 -36.02 -16.58 -8.69
N GLU A 58 -35.09 -16.71 -9.63
CA GLU A 58 -34.48 -17.98 -10.01
C GLU A 58 -33.28 -18.29 -9.09
N TYR A 59 -33.46 -19.16 -8.10
CA TYR A 59 -32.35 -19.61 -7.24
C TYR A 59 -31.54 -20.73 -7.92
N ASN A 60 -30.79 -20.34 -8.96
CA ASN A 60 -29.94 -21.23 -9.74
C ASN A 60 -28.49 -20.74 -9.66
N ASP A 61 -27.62 -21.51 -9.02
CA ASP A 61 -26.19 -21.18 -8.82
C ASP A 61 -25.36 -21.26 -10.11
N ASP A 62 -25.87 -21.92 -11.15
CA ASP A 62 -25.23 -22.00 -12.46
C ASP A 62 -25.65 -20.85 -13.40
N HIS A 63 -26.62 -20.04 -12.98
CA HIS A 63 -27.14 -18.91 -13.74
C HIS A 63 -27.26 -17.67 -12.86
N LEU A 64 -26.16 -16.94 -12.69
CA LEU A 64 -26.04 -15.76 -11.83
C LEU A 64 -25.73 -14.51 -12.66
N TYR A 65 -26.17 -13.38 -12.16
CA TYR A 65 -25.76 -12.06 -12.63
C TYR A 65 -24.63 -11.54 -11.79
N GLU A 66 -23.48 -11.30 -12.41
CA GLU A 66 -22.36 -10.61 -11.78
C GLU A 66 -22.50 -9.10 -12.01
N GLU A 67 -22.59 -8.32 -10.93
CA GLU A 67 -22.77 -6.86 -11.01
C GLU A 67 -21.42 -6.17 -11.29
N PRO A 68 -21.19 -5.65 -12.51
CA PRO A 68 -19.88 -5.12 -12.89
C PRO A 68 -19.46 -3.92 -12.05
N GLY A 69 -18.16 -3.87 -11.66
CA GLY A 69 -17.57 -2.73 -10.98
C GLY A 69 -17.91 -2.64 -9.49
N THR A 70 -18.50 -3.67 -8.90
CA THR A 70 -18.79 -3.70 -7.46
C THR A 70 -17.64 -4.28 -6.63
N ALA A 71 -16.64 -4.92 -7.24
CA ALA A 71 -15.44 -5.39 -6.52
C ALA A 71 -14.78 -4.23 -5.76
N LEU A 72 -14.55 -4.45 -4.45
CA LEU A 72 -14.18 -3.37 -3.53
C LEU A 72 -12.71 -2.95 -3.63
N GLY A 73 -11.85 -3.75 -4.27
CA GLY A 73 -10.41 -3.60 -4.20
C GLY A 73 -9.85 -3.83 -2.79
N HIS A 74 -8.54 -3.86 -2.63
CA HIS A 74 -7.93 -3.97 -1.31
C HIS A 74 -7.77 -2.60 -0.64
N LEU A 75 -8.03 -2.54 0.66
CA LEU A 75 -7.72 -1.40 1.52
C LEU A 75 -6.39 -1.68 2.21
N TRP A 76 -5.27 -1.22 1.64
CA TRP A 76 -3.93 -1.54 2.11
C TRP A 76 -3.49 -0.69 3.30
N SER A 77 -2.86 -1.35 4.28
CA SER A 77 -2.05 -0.73 5.32
C SER A 77 -0.62 -1.25 5.22
N TRP A 78 0.37 -0.39 5.46
CA TRP A 78 1.78 -0.70 5.30
C TRP A 78 2.50 -0.81 6.64
N THR A 79 3.31 -1.84 6.81
CA THR A 79 4.13 -2.05 8.00
C THR A 79 5.57 -2.36 7.59
N SER A 80 6.55 -1.68 8.21
CA SER A 80 7.96 -2.00 8.01
C SER A 80 8.32 -3.30 8.72
N ASN A 81 9.07 -4.16 8.06
CA ASN A 81 9.60 -5.40 8.63
C ASN A 81 10.97 -5.19 9.32
N GLY A 82 11.57 -4.00 9.24
CA GLY A 82 12.85 -3.66 9.86
C GLY A 82 14.10 -4.18 9.14
N ASN A 83 13.95 -5.04 8.15
CA ASN A 83 15.04 -5.70 7.40
C ASN A 83 15.22 -5.13 5.97
N GLY A 84 14.73 -3.95 5.69
CA GLY A 84 14.74 -3.36 4.35
C GLY A 84 13.56 -3.81 3.47
N THR A 85 12.56 -4.45 4.06
CA THR A 85 11.28 -4.77 3.40
C THR A 85 10.10 -4.17 4.16
N HIS A 86 8.96 -4.13 3.51
CA HIS A 86 7.69 -3.77 4.13
C HIS A 86 6.58 -4.69 3.64
N THR A 87 5.58 -4.89 4.47
CA THR A 87 4.40 -5.70 4.14
C THR A 87 3.17 -4.82 4.08
N ARG A 88 2.37 -4.97 3.04
CA ARG A 88 1.01 -4.44 2.98
C ARG A 88 0.01 -5.52 3.35
N THR A 89 -0.98 -5.14 4.14
CA THR A 89 -2.05 -6.02 4.61
C THR A 89 -3.39 -5.37 4.31
N CYS A 90 -4.30 -6.10 3.72
CA CYS A 90 -5.66 -5.60 3.51
C CYS A 90 -6.38 -5.44 4.85
N GLN A 91 -7.02 -4.29 5.04
CA GLN A 91 -7.75 -3.94 6.26
C GLN A 91 -9.26 -4.23 6.16
N ARG A 92 -9.73 -4.79 5.05
CA ARG A 92 -11.14 -5.16 4.92
C ARG A 92 -11.42 -6.44 5.69
N GLU A 93 -12.58 -6.48 6.30
CA GLU A 93 -13.07 -7.67 6.99
C GLU A 93 -13.05 -8.90 6.07
N ASN A 94 -12.64 -10.04 6.58
CA ASN A 94 -12.51 -11.32 5.87
C ASN A 94 -11.50 -11.33 4.71
N CYS A 95 -10.70 -10.27 4.53
CA CYS A 95 -9.61 -10.24 3.55
C CYS A 95 -8.27 -10.39 4.28
N ASN A 96 -7.62 -11.54 4.15
CA ASN A 96 -6.33 -11.82 4.77
C ASN A 96 -5.15 -11.66 3.79
N THR A 97 -5.36 -10.96 2.69
CA THR A 97 -4.32 -10.78 1.66
C THR A 97 -3.20 -9.91 2.19
N THR A 98 -1.98 -10.41 2.06
CA THR A 98 -0.74 -9.71 2.40
C THR A 98 0.26 -9.81 1.26
N GLU A 99 1.05 -8.76 1.06
CA GLU A 99 2.14 -8.76 0.09
C GLU A 99 3.37 -8.09 0.70
N THR A 100 4.55 -8.59 0.39
CA THR A 100 5.82 -8.07 0.90
C THR A 100 6.70 -7.59 -0.24
N ASP A 101 7.19 -6.36 -0.12
CA ASP A 101 8.08 -5.73 -1.10
C ASP A 101 9.34 -5.17 -0.42
N THR A 102 10.38 -4.94 -1.22
CA THR A 102 11.60 -4.27 -0.77
C THR A 102 11.40 -2.77 -0.63
N CYS A 103 12.01 -2.20 0.39
CA CYS A 103 12.05 -0.75 0.58
C CYS A 103 12.84 -0.07 -0.53
N SER A 104 12.32 1.05 -1.02
CA SER A 104 12.93 1.86 -2.08
C SER A 104 12.68 3.34 -1.86
N GLY A 105 13.40 4.19 -2.63
CA GLY A 105 13.30 5.65 -2.55
C GLY A 105 14.11 6.24 -1.39
N GLY A 106 14.09 7.58 -1.31
CA GLY A 106 14.90 8.34 -0.37
C GLY A 106 16.41 8.26 -0.67
N THR A 107 17.19 9.00 0.08
CA THR A 107 18.65 9.02 -0.04
C THR A 107 19.27 8.89 1.36
N ALA A 108 20.22 7.98 1.51
CA ALA A 108 21.03 7.87 2.73
C ALA A 108 22.00 9.03 2.83
N THR A 109 22.35 9.40 4.05
CA THR A 109 23.47 10.31 4.35
C THR A 109 24.42 9.63 5.32
N CYS A 110 25.52 10.29 5.67
CA CYS A 110 26.42 9.78 6.72
C CYS A 110 25.77 9.80 8.12
N THR A 111 24.68 10.53 8.32
CA THR A 111 23.97 10.62 9.61
C THR A 111 22.68 9.83 9.65
N ALA A 112 22.06 9.56 8.50
CA ALA A 112 20.77 8.91 8.40
C ALA A 112 20.72 7.86 7.28
N LYS A 113 20.00 6.75 7.53
CA LYS A 113 19.65 5.77 6.49
C LYS A 113 18.65 6.36 5.49
N ALA A 114 18.58 5.80 4.29
CA ALA A 114 17.52 6.13 3.34
C ALA A 114 16.13 5.84 3.95
N LYS A 115 15.14 6.66 3.65
CA LYS A 115 13.76 6.46 4.07
C LYS A 115 12.95 5.84 2.93
N CYS A 116 12.28 4.74 3.20
CA CYS A 116 11.36 4.12 2.24
C CYS A 116 10.23 5.08 1.89
N SER A 117 9.97 5.30 0.61
CA SER A 117 8.89 6.17 0.13
C SER A 117 7.49 5.63 0.47
N THR A 118 7.36 4.34 0.71
CA THR A 118 6.08 3.67 0.98
C THR A 118 5.77 3.59 2.47
N CYS A 119 6.67 3.00 3.28
CA CYS A 119 6.44 2.79 4.72
C CYS A 119 7.13 3.82 5.62
N ASN A 120 7.90 4.77 5.05
CA ASN A 120 8.66 5.82 5.73
C ASN A 120 9.71 5.32 6.74
N ALA A 121 10.01 4.03 6.77
CA ALA A 121 11.04 3.45 7.63
C ALA A 121 12.44 3.64 7.04
N GLY A 122 13.44 3.75 7.91
CA GLY A 122 14.84 3.77 7.51
C GLY A 122 15.32 2.38 7.06
N TYR A 123 16.01 2.31 5.92
CA TYR A 123 16.53 1.06 5.36
C TYR A 123 17.94 1.24 4.78
N GLY A 124 18.61 0.12 4.50
CA GLY A 124 19.98 0.12 4.00
C GLY A 124 20.98 0.61 5.05
N GLU A 125 22.18 1.01 4.61
CA GLU A 125 23.24 1.53 5.45
C GLU A 125 23.37 3.06 5.29
N LYS A 126 23.95 3.71 6.28
CA LYS A 126 24.38 5.11 6.17
C LYS A 126 25.57 5.20 5.21
N LEU A 127 25.69 6.32 4.52
CA LEU A 127 26.88 6.58 3.73
C LEU A 127 28.12 6.82 4.61
N PRO A 128 29.32 6.52 4.12
CA PRO A 128 30.55 6.91 4.81
C PRO A 128 30.66 8.44 4.91
N HIS A 129 31.46 8.92 5.87
CA HIS A 129 31.76 10.33 5.93
C HIS A 129 32.75 10.72 4.82
N ASP A 130 32.50 11.86 4.17
CA ASP A 130 33.40 12.46 3.19
C ASP A 130 34.24 13.57 3.88
N PHE A 131 35.46 13.25 4.31
CA PHE A 131 36.36 14.14 5.00
C PHE A 131 37.17 14.99 3.99
N THR A 132 36.50 15.76 3.15
CA THR A 132 37.15 16.64 2.16
C THR A 132 36.99 18.13 2.47
N ALA A 133 36.15 18.50 3.43
CA ALA A 133 35.96 19.90 3.79
C ALA A 133 37.19 20.42 4.57
N GLU A 134 37.74 21.55 4.13
CA GLU A 134 38.91 22.26 4.70
C GLU A 134 38.41 23.51 5.44
N THR A 135 38.06 23.34 6.71
CA THR A 135 37.54 24.43 7.54
C THR A 135 38.56 24.73 8.66
N ALA A 136 39.20 25.91 8.61
CA ALA A 136 40.21 26.33 9.55
C ALA A 136 39.59 26.99 10.80
N GLU A 137 38.88 26.18 11.59
CA GLU A 137 38.26 26.58 12.86
C GLU A 137 38.93 25.87 14.04
N GLU A 138 38.88 26.49 15.20
CA GLU A 138 39.53 25.98 16.42
C GLU A 138 39.12 24.54 16.77
N GLN A 139 37.89 24.17 16.56
CA GLN A 139 37.40 22.81 16.81
C GLN A 139 38.07 21.72 15.96
N TYR A 140 38.67 22.09 14.83
CA TYR A 140 39.37 21.18 13.93
C TYR A 140 40.91 21.33 14.07
N LEU A 141 41.40 22.20 14.95
CA LEU A 141 42.83 22.45 15.09
C LEU A 141 43.56 21.19 15.55
N LYS A 142 44.60 20.78 14.82
CA LYS A 142 45.54 19.72 15.18
C LYS A 142 46.78 20.29 15.83
N SER A 143 47.38 21.31 15.19
CA SER A 143 48.54 22.02 15.73
C SER A 143 48.50 23.48 15.32
N SER A 144 48.89 24.37 16.26
CA SER A 144 49.00 25.80 15.96
C SER A 144 50.24 26.08 15.11
N SER A 145 50.21 27.21 14.36
CA SER A 145 51.37 27.71 13.63
C SER A 145 52.51 28.07 14.56
N ASN A 146 53.72 27.96 14.04
CA ASN A 146 54.95 28.42 14.72
C ASN A 146 55.83 29.18 13.70
N CYS A 147 57.08 29.50 14.06
CA CYS A 147 57.98 30.30 13.19
C CYS A 147 58.36 29.58 11.87
N THR A 148 58.19 28.24 11.79
CA THR A 148 58.59 27.42 10.66
C THR A 148 57.45 26.69 9.97
N GLU A 149 56.34 26.48 10.68
CA GLU A 149 55.21 25.66 10.21
C GLU A 149 53.90 26.41 10.33
N LYS A 150 53.03 26.15 9.38
CA LYS A 150 51.63 26.65 9.40
C LYS A 150 50.77 25.87 10.36
N ALA A 151 49.64 26.41 10.75
CA ALA A 151 48.65 25.66 11.51
C ALA A 151 48.10 24.51 10.66
N VAL A 152 47.94 23.36 11.32
CA VAL A 152 47.39 22.14 10.73
C VAL A 152 46.02 21.87 11.31
N TYR A 153 45.05 21.56 10.46
CA TYR A 153 43.69 21.27 10.85
C TYR A 153 43.27 19.88 10.35
N TYR A 154 42.40 19.22 11.09
CA TYR A 154 41.72 18.03 10.59
C TYR A 154 40.66 18.43 9.55
N LYS A 155 40.59 17.68 8.47
CA LYS A 155 39.48 17.83 7.54
C LYS A 155 38.15 17.39 8.17
N SER A 156 37.05 17.94 7.74
CA SER A 156 35.73 17.61 8.24
C SER A 156 34.83 17.03 7.14
N CYS A 157 33.79 16.34 7.57
CA CYS A 157 32.79 15.80 6.66
C CYS A 157 31.98 16.94 6.02
N THR A 158 31.90 16.95 4.70
CA THR A 158 31.16 17.96 3.92
C THR A 158 29.66 18.01 4.21
N VAL A 159 29.08 16.89 4.74
CA VAL A 159 27.64 16.77 5.00
C VAL A 159 27.28 17.09 6.46
N CYS A 160 28.07 16.64 7.42
CA CYS A 160 27.70 16.75 8.83
C CYS A 160 28.70 17.49 9.71
N GLY A 161 29.83 17.94 9.14
CA GLY A 161 30.87 18.68 9.87
C GLY A 161 31.69 17.82 10.87
N LEU A 162 31.48 16.50 10.92
CA LEU A 162 32.26 15.65 11.81
C LEU A 162 33.74 15.74 11.45
N SER A 163 34.62 15.94 12.47
CA SER A 163 36.10 15.92 12.29
C SER A 163 36.60 14.53 11.91
N SER A 164 37.59 14.45 11.04
CA SER A 164 38.30 13.19 10.73
C SER A 164 39.21 12.71 11.83
N LYS A 165 39.40 13.48 12.90
CA LYS A 165 40.27 13.16 14.05
C LYS A 165 39.93 11.80 14.63
N GLY A 166 40.93 10.92 14.72
CA GLY A 166 40.80 9.59 15.33
C GLY A 166 40.01 8.58 14.53
N THR A 167 39.61 8.90 13.28
CA THR A 167 38.95 7.96 12.35
C THR A 167 40.01 7.20 11.54
N ALA A 168 39.58 6.07 10.92
CA ALA A 168 40.44 5.33 10.00
C ALA A 168 40.77 6.12 8.71
N SER A 169 40.02 7.20 8.42
CA SER A 169 40.18 8.08 7.28
C SER A 169 40.66 9.48 7.73
N GLU A 170 41.50 9.55 8.74
CA GLU A 170 42.09 10.80 9.25
C GLU A 170 42.81 11.56 8.14
N ALA A 171 42.42 12.79 7.89
CA ALA A 171 42.97 13.67 6.87
C ALA A 171 43.16 15.07 7.45
N THR A 172 44.25 15.73 7.04
CA THR A 172 44.60 17.09 7.50
C THR A 172 44.90 18.02 6.33
N PHE A 173 44.92 19.32 6.60
CA PHE A 173 45.37 20.36 5.70
C PHE A 173 46.06 21.48 6.47
N GLU A 174 46.88 22.25 5.79
CA GLU A 174 47.53 23.41 6.37
C GLU A 174 46.80 24.70 6.01
N SER A 175 46.70 25.64 6.93
CA SER A 175 46.07 26.94 6.66
C SER A 175 46.80 28.06 7.45
N GLY A 176 46.65 29.27 6.94
CA GLY A 176 47.27 30.46 7.49
C GLY A 176 48.72 30.64 7.06
N SER A 177 49.48 31.44 7.81
CA SER A 177 50.90 31.75 7.62
C SER A 177 51.73 31.29 8.83
N VAL A 178 53.02 31.09 8.62
CA VAL A 178 53.99 30.94 9.71
C VAL A 178 54.07 32.22 10.53
N LEU A 179 54.37 32.09 11.82
CA LEU A 179 54.61 33.26 12.68
C LEU A 179 55.98 33.83 12.37
N GLY A 180 55.99 35.11 11.99
CA GLY A 180 57.25 35.84 11.68
C GLY A 180 58.07 36.18 12.96
#